data_c70b857f91067883b4f2fd9aa1efe45a
#
_entry.id   c70b857f91067883b4f2fd9aa1efe45a
#
_cell.length_a   1.000
_cell.length_b   1.000
_cell.length_c   1.000
_cell.angle_alpha   90.00
_cell.angle_beta   90.00
_cell.angle_gamma   90.00
#
_symmetry.space_group_name_H-M   'P 1'
#
loop_
_entity.id
_entity.type
_entity.pdbx_description
1 polymer ?
#
loop_
_entity_poly.entity_id
_entity_poly.type
_entity_poly.pdbx_seq_one_letter_code
_entity_poly.pdbx_strand_id
1 'polypeptide(L)'
;KNNYYVLCLVDEFYLHQMQAYQKLHFDHWLLIYGYTGSSYMSIGYTKRLIYEKYEVELDIFDVAIKRNYGITLYRVKDDYKFYYDKVLAQELLHDYVYGINSSLKHRIFKEPIHGKFGYKVYEFLQEELKSSVNHKYPYILYEHKKCVLDFLQRYCSNKNIISQYKEVVDQSTVLKNMYIKESIFGIKVDRTTIANKIEMLKNMELDILKSII
;
A
#
# COMPACT_ATOMS: atom_id res chain seq x y z
N LYS A 1 -24.04 -12.53 -12.52
CA LYS A 1 -24.39 -12.64 -13.96
C LYS A 1 -24.35 -11.28 -14.68
N ASN A 2 -24.21 -10.17 -13.96
CA ASN A 2 -24.29 -8.80 -14.51
C ASN A 2 -22.94 -8.08 -14.50
N ASN A 3 -21.81 -8.80 -14.48
CA ASN A 3 -20.44 -8.25 -14.47
C ASN A 3 -20.17 -7.24 -13.33
N TYR A 4 -20.72 -7.50 -12.15
CA TYR A 4 -20.39 -6.73 -10.96
C TYR A 4 -19.36 -7.45 -10.11
N TYR A 5 -18.46 -6.66 -9.56
CA TYR A 5 -17.64 -7.03 -8.40
C TYR A 5 -18.39 -6.62 -7.14
N VAL A 6 -18.32 -7.45 -6.11
CA VAL A 6 -19.03 -7.21 -4.85
C VAL A 6 -18.00 -7.00 -3.75
N LEU A 7 -18.08 -5.88 -3.06
CA LEU A 7 -17.31 -5.62 -1.86
C LEU A 7 -18.23 -5.63 -0.66
N CYS A 8 -17.94 -6.49 0.30
CA CYS A 8 -18.72 -6.62 1.53
C CYS A 8 -17.83 -6.86 2.74
N LEU A 9 -18.31 -6.51 3.92
CA LEU A 9 -17.63 -6.78 5.17
C LEU A 9 -17.96 -8.18 5.65
N VAL A 10 -16.94 -8.95 6.02
CA VAL A 10 -17.06 -10.31 6.55
C VAL A 10 -16.25 -10.47 7.82
N ASP A 11 -16.65 -11.41 8.66
CA ASP A 11 -15.87 -11.83 9.82
C ASP A 11 -14.93 -12.97 9.42
N GLU A 12 -13.65 -12.70 9.41
CA GLU A 12 -12.60 -13.68 9.03
C GLU A 12 -12.55 -14.90 9.96
N PHE A 13 -13.17 -14.83 11.14
CA PHE A 13 -13.26 -15.98 12.06
C PHE A 13 -13.85 -17.22 11.36
N TYR A 14 -14.76 -17.04 10.43
CA TYR A 14 -15.43 -18.14 9.73
C TYR A 14 -14.71 -18.60 8.45
N LEU A 15 -13.75 -17.82 7.95
CA LEU A 15 -13.07 -18.06 6.67
C LEU A 15 -11.78 -18.85 6.86
N HIS A 16 -11.76 -20.13 6.49
CA HIS A 16 -10.61 -21.03 6.72
C HIS A 16 -9.34 -20.62 5.97
N GLN A 17 -9.44 -19.75 4.96
CA GLN A 17 -8.32 -19.19 4.22
C GLN A 17 -7.59 -18.08 5.00
N MET A 18 -8.21 -17.50 6.03
CA MET A 18 -7.74 -16.30 6.73
C MET A 18 -6.93 -16.60 7.98
N GLN A 19 -6.09 -15.64 8.41
CA GLN A 19 -5.29 -15.79 9.62
C GLN A 19 -6.13 -15.82 10.90
N ALA A 20 -7.24 -15.11 10.91
CA ALA A 20 -8.14 -15.01 12.05
C ALA A 20 -9.05 -16.23 12.21
N TYR A 21 -9.04 -17.20 11.28
CA TYR A 21 -9.90 -18.37 11.29
C TYR A 21 -9.88 -19.11 12.64
N GLN A 22 -11.06 -19.21 13.26
CA GLN A 22 -11.30 -19.85 14.57
C GLN A 22 -10.40 -19.35 15.71
N LYS A 23 -9.79 -18.15 15.56
CA LYS A 23 -8.90 -17.58 16.58
C LYS A 23 -9.41 -16.23 17.08
N LEU A 24 -9.88 -15.36 16.17
CA LEU A 24 -10.26 -14.00 16.49
C LEU A 24 -11.39 -13.54 15.55
N HIS A 25 -12.43 -12.94 16.10
CA HIS A 25 -13.42 -12.22 15.31
C HIS A 25 -12.78 -10.95 14.75
N PHE A 26 -12.61 -10.92 13.43
CA PHE A 26 -11.95 -9.82 12.75
C PHE A 26 -12.72 -9.44 11.48
N ASP A 27 -13.32 -8.26 11.52
CA ASP A 27 -14.12 -7.75 10.41
C ASP A 27 -13.20 -7.18 9.33
N HIS A 28 -13.27 -7.74 8.12
CA HIS A 28 -12.44 -7.34 6.98
C HIS A 28 -13.24 -7.29 5.68
N TRP A 29 -12.77 -6.46 4.73
CA TRP A 29 -13.41 -6.34 3.44
C TRP A 29 -13.07 -7.50 2.52
N LEU A 30 -14.12 -8.16 1.99
CA LEU A 30 -14.02 -9.25 1.02
C LEU A 30 -14.43 -8.74 -0.36
N LEU A 31 -13.55 -8.94 -1.36
CA LEU A 31 -13.86 -8.68 -2.76
C LEU A 31 -14.24 -9.98 -3.48
N ILE A 32 -15.48 -10.05 -3.93
CA ILE A 32 -16.00 -11.16 -4.72
C ILE A 32 -16.00 -10.74 -6.20
N TYR A 33 -15.41 -11.57 -7.06
CA TYR A 33 -15.35 -11.32 -8.49
C TYR A 33 -16.08 -12.38 -9.34
N GLY A 34 -16.61 -13.44 -8.72
CA GLY A 34 -17.30 -14.49 -9.43
C GLY A 34 -18.12 -15.41 -8.54
N TYR A 35 -18.80 -16.34 -9.17
CA TYR A 35 -19.67 -17.33 -8.56
C TYR A 35 -19.63 -18.64 -9.34
N THR A 36 -19.41 -19.77 -8.67
CA THR A 36 -19.30 -21.09 -9.29
C THR A 36 -20.61 -21.91 -9.27
N GLY A 37 -21.63 -21.44 -8.56
CA GLY A 37 -22.86 -22.19 -8.27
C GLY A 37 -22.91 -22.69 -6.82
N SER A 38 -21.78 -23.03 -6.21
CA SER A 38 -21.66 -23.46 -4.82
C SER A 38 -20.77 -22.57 -3.96
N SER A 39 -19.95 -21.72 -4.58
CA SER A 39 -19.00 -20.87 -3.89
C SER A 39 -18.89 -19.49 -4.52
N TYR A 40 -18.50 -18.49 -3.73
CA TYR A 40 -18.04 -17.19 -4.22
C TYR A 40 -16.56 -17.22 -4.52
N MET A 41 -16.18 -16.75 -5.70
CA MET A 41 -14.77 -16.56 -6.09
C MET A 41 -14.28 -15.21 -5.55
N SER A 42 -13.31 -15.24 -4.65
CA SER A 42 -12.80 -14.09 -3.93
C SER A 42 -11.31 -13.91 -4.17
N ILE A 43 -10.81 -12.71 -3.89
CA ILE A 43 -9.38 -12.38 -3.98
C ILE A 43 -8.98 -11.51 -2.79
N GLY A 44 -7.86 -11.82 -2.18
CA GLY A 44 -7.34 -11.09 -1.02
C GLY A 44 -6.10 -11.74 -0.42
N TYR A 45 -5.62 -11.18 0.69
CA TYR A 45 -4.54 -11.79 1.45
C TYR A 45 -5.06 -12.98 2.26
N THR A 46 -4.41 -14.12 2.12
CA THR A 46 -4.72 -15.33 2.89
C THR A 46 -3.81 -15.48 4.12
N LYS A 47 -4.04 -16.53 4.92
CA LYS A 47 -3.19 -16.90 6.06
C LYS A 47 -1.73 -17.15 5.69
N ARG A 48 -1.43 -17.34 4.40
CA ARG A 48 -0.06 -17.45 3.88
C ARG A 48 0.60 -16.10 3.62
N LEU A 49 -0.08 -14.98 3.89
CA LEU A 49 0.35 -13.61 3.58
C LEU A 49 0.58 -13.38 2.06
N ILE A 50 -0.10 -14.16 1.22
CA ILE A 50 -0.06 -14.05 -0.23
C ILE A 50 -1.38 -13.47 -0.70
N TYR A 51 -1.33 -12.52 -1.62
CA TYR A 51 -2.51 -12.00 -2.30
C TYR A 51 -2.87 -12.96 -3.44
N GLU A 52 -3.94 -13.71 -3.25
CA GLU A 52 -4.33 -14.81 -4.15
C GLU A 52 -5.85 -14.94 -4.28
N LYS A 53 -6.24 -15.74 -5.28
CA LYS A 53 -7.64 -16.11 -5.49
C LYS A 53 -7.98 -17.32 -4.62
N TYR A 54 -9.18 -17.31 -4.05
CA TYR A 54 -9.71 -18.41 -3.25
C TYR A 54 -11.23 -18.46 -3.37
N GLU A 55 -11.82 -19.56 -2.92
CA GLU A 55 -13.27 -19.76 -2.89
C GLU A 55 -13.79 -19.69 -1.46
N VAL A 56 -15.02 -19.18 -1.32
CA VAL A 56 -15.78 -19.16 -0.07
C VAL A 56 -17.12 -19.83 -0.34
N GLU A 57 -17.37 -20.93 0.33
CA GLU A 57 -18.63 -21.69 0.23
C GLU A 57 -19.80 -20.80 0.68
N LEU A 58 -20.99 -21.03 0.09
CA LEU A 58 -22.16 -20.18 0.32
C LEU A 58 -22.63 -20.18 1.78
N ASP A 59 -22.65 -21.33 2.43
CA ASP A 59 -23.02 -21.48 3.83
C ASP A 59 -22.03 -20.78 4.77
N ILE A 60 -20.74 -20.88 4.48
CA ILE A 60 -19.68 -20.15 5.21
C ILE A 60 -19.81 -18.65 5.02
N PHE A 61 -20.07 -18.22 3.78
CA PHE A 61 -20.28 -16.80 3.48
C PHE A 61 -21.50 -16.23 4.22
N ASP A 62 -22.60 -16.96 4.26
CA ASP A 62 -23.84 -16.54 4.95
C ASP A 62 -23.66 -16.31 6.44
N VAL A 63 -22.77 -17.08 7.07
CA VAL A 63 -22.40 -16.89 8.49
C VAL A 63 -21.39 -15.75 8.66
N ALA A 64 -20.46 -15.61 7.72
CA ALA A 64 -19.37 -14.64 7.82
C ALA A 64 -19.82 -13.20 7.51
N ILE A 65 -20.81 -12.99 6.63
CA ILE A 65 -21.20 -11.68 6.14
C ILE A 65 -21.78 -10.77 7.24
N LYS A 66 -21.25 -9.55 7.32
CA LYS A 66 -21.75 -8.50 8.22
C LYS A 66 -22.82 -7.66 7.52
N ARG A 67 -24.03 -8.15 7.49
CA ARG A 67 -25.16 -7.56 6.72
C ARG A 67 -25.48 -6.11 7.10
N ASN A 68 -25.15 -5.68 8.31
CA ASN A 68 -25.42 -4.33 8.81
C ASN A 68 -24.54 -3.24 8.14
N TYR A 69 -23.46 -3.61 7.48
CA TYR A 69 -22.51 -2.67 6.86
C TYR A 69 -22.75 -2.44 5.37
N GLY A 70 -23.79 -3.08 4.81
CA GLY A 70 -24.13 -2.96 3.40
C GLY A 70 -23.19 -3.71 2.46
N ILE A 71 -23.54 -3.66 1.19
CA ILE A 71 -22.79 -4.30 0.10
C ILE A 71 -22.56 -3.24 -0.97
N THR A 72 -21.33 -3.08 -1.42
CA THR A 72 -20.97 -2.19 -2.52
C THR A 72 -20.78 -2.99 -3.81
N LEU A 73 -21.46 -2.56 -4.86
CA LEU A 73 -21.34 -3.16 -6.19
C LEU A 73 -20.47 -2.26 -7.08
N TYR A 74 -19.41 -2.85 -7.63
CA TYR A 74 -18.54 -2.18 -8.62
C TYR A 74 -18.77 -2.81 -9.99
N ARG A 75 -18.85 -1.96 -11.00
CA ARG A 75 -18.89 -2.39 -12.39
C ARG A 75 -17.77 -1.71 -13.16
N VAL A 76 -16.99 -2.51 -13.89
CA VAL A 76 -16.03 -1.96 -14.84
C VAL A 76 -16.82 -1.37 -16.01
N LYS A 77 -16.49 -0.16 -16.42
CA LYS A 77 -17.01 0.44 -17.65
C LYS A 77 -16.12 -0.04 -18.80
N ASP A 78 -16.72 -0.77 -19.74
CA ASP A 78 -15.99 -1.36 -20.87
C ASP A 78 -15.42 -0.31 -21.82
N ASP A 79 -16.02 0.90 -21.86
CA ASP A 79 -15.63 2.04 -22.65
C ASP A 79 -14.65 3.00 -21.95
N TYR A 80 -14.32 2.74 -20.65
CA TYR A 80 -13.45 3.60 -19.89
C TYR A 80 -11.99 3.24 -20.12
N LYS A 81 -11.25 4.12 -20.78
CA LYS A 81 -9.79 4.04 -20.90
C LYS A 81 -9.13 4.81 -19.77
N PHE A 82 -8.37 4.12 -18.95
CA PHE A 82 -7.51 4.79 -17.98
C PHE A 82 -6.36 5.47 -18.70
N TYR A 83 -6.33 6.78 -18.63
CA TYR A 83 -5.18 7.56 -19.08
C TYR A 83 -4.31 7.86 -17.89
N TYR A 84 -3.02 7.69 -18.09
CA TYR A 84 -2.06 8.10 -17.09
C TYR A 84 -1.98 9.64 -17.08
N ASP A 85 -2.37 10.26 -15.99
CA ASP A 85 -2.31 11.71 -15.83
C ASP A 85 -0.90 12.12 -15.38
N LYS A 86 -0.07 12.47 -16.40
CA LYS A 86 1.30 12.91 -16.17
C LYS A 86 1.37 14.20 -15.35
N VAL A 87 0.43 15.13 -15.60
CA VAL A 87 0.41 16.43 -14.89
C VAL A 87 0.11 16.22 -13.43
N LEU A 88 -0.92 15.44 -13.12
CA LEU A 88 -1.24 15.07 -11.74
C LEU A 88 -0.07 14.37 -11.05
N ALA A 89 0.60 13.44 -11.72
CA ALA A 89 1.76 12.75 -11.15
C ALA A 89 2.92 13.71 -10.85
N GLN A 90 3.16 14.71 -11.70
CA GLN A 90 4.17 15.74 -11.46
C GLN A 90 3.79 16.65 -10.28
N GLU A 91 2.52 17.06 -10.18
CA GLU A 91 2.02 17.84 -9.03
C GLU A 91 2.16 17.06 -7.72
N LEU A 92 1.80 15.78 -7.70
CA LEU A 92 1.95 14.92 -6.52
C LEU A 92 3.43 14.71 -6.14
N LEU A 93 4.30 14.61 -7.13
CA LEU A 93 5.74 14.51 -6.89
C LEU A 93 6.31 15.82 -6.31
N HIS A 94 5.84 16.98 -6.79
CA HIS A 94 6.15 18.28 -6.22
C HIS A 94 5.68 18.37 -4.77
N ASP A 95 4.43 17.98 -4.49
CA ASP A 95 3.88 17.96 -3.14
C ASP A 95 4.73 17.07 -2.21
N TYR A 96 5.16 15.92 -2.73
CA TYR A 96 6.01 15.00 -1.98
C TYR A 96 7.34 15.65 -1.59
N VAL A 97 8.01 16.28 -2.55
CA VAL A 97 9.34 16.91 -2.34
C VAL A 97 9.29 18.10 -1.41
N TYR A 98 8.21 18.87 -1.43
CA TYR A 98 8.07 20.07 -0.59
C TYR A 98 7.24 19.86 0.68
N GLY A 99 6.73 18.65 0.90
CA GLY A 99 5.90 18.31 2.06
C GLY A 99 4.59 19.10 2.10
N ILE A 100 3.99 19.32 0.93
CA ILE A 100 2.74 20.05 0.73
C ILE A 100 1.59 19.06 0.60
N ASN A 101 0.39 19.46 0.99
CA ASN A 101 -0.84 18.72 0.75
C ASN A 101 -1.74 19.53 -0.18
N SER A 102 -1.67 19.26 -1.48
CA SER A 102 -2.55 19.89 -2.47
C SER A 102 -3.82 19.08 -2.75
N SER A 103 -4.04 17.95 -2.06
CA SER A 103 -5.18 17.04 -2.31
C SER A 103 -6.56 17.72 -2.24
N LEU A 104 -6.68 18.82 -1.50
CA LEU A 104 -7.90 19.63 -1.45
C LEU A 104 -8.28 20.25 -2.82
N LYS A 105 -7.31 20.39 -3.73
CA LYS A 105 -7.52 20.84 -5.12
C LYS A 105 -8.07 19.72 -6.01
N HIS A 106 -7.80 18.46 -5.64
CA HIS A 106 -8.21 17.29 -6.39
C HIS A 106 -9.50 16.72 -5.81
N ARG A 107 -10.57 16.69 -6.59
CA ARG A 107 -11.91 16.24 -6.14
C ARG A 107 -11.96 14.77 -5.73
N ILE A 108 -11.01 13.93 -6.18
CA ILE A 108 -11.02 12.48 -5.99
C ILE A 108 -10.29 12.04 -4.72
N PHE A 109 -9.18 12.73 -4.37
CA PHE A 109 -8.37 12.38 -3.21
C PHE A 109 -8.39 13.53 -2.20
N LYS A 110 -8.98 13.28 -1.05
CA LYS A 110 -8.90 14.21 0.09
C LYS A 110 -8.05 13.54 1.15
N GLU A 111 -6.79 13.96 1.22
CA GLU A 111 -5.92 13.56 2.31
C GLU A 111 -6.39 14.22 3.63
N PRO A 112 -6.16 13.58 4.79
CA PRO A 112 -6.43 14.20 6.07
C PRO A 112 -5.75 15.56 6.19
N ILE A 113 -6.42 16.52 6.83
CA ILE A 113 -5.87 17.88 7.03
C ILE A 113 -4.65 17.85 7.96
N HIS A 114 -4.59 16.86 8.86
CA HIS A 114 -3.53 16.69 9.84
C HIS A 114 -2.67 15.48 9.50
N GLY A 115 -1.35 15.68 9.50
CA GLY A 115 -0.40 14.61 9.27
C GLY A 115 0.94 15.09 8.71
N LYS A 116 1.88 14.17 8.56
CA LYS A 116 3.15 14.42 7.88
C LYS A 116 3.02 13.98 6.43
N PHE A 117 3.19 14.93 5.50
CA PHE A 117 3.04 14.70 4.07
C PHE A 117 4.39 14.69 3.37
N GLY A 118 4.45 13.97 2.25
CA GLY A 118 5.61 13.91 1.40
C GLY A 118 6.84 13.41 2.14
N TYR A 119 7.99 14.06 1.92
CA TYR A 119 9.26 13.67 2.54
C TYR A 119 9.23 13.69 4.08
N LYS A 120 8.29 14.39 4.70
CA LYS A 120 8.14 14.42 6.18
C LYS A 120 7.78 13.06 6.77
N VAL A 121 7.39 12.08 5.94
CA VAL A 121 7.21 10.68 6.40
C VAL A 121 8.51 10.09 6.97
N TYR A 122 9.67 10.57 6.56
CA TYR A 122 10.96 10.14 7.12
C TYR A 122 11.14 10.61 8.57
N GLU A 123 10.66 11.81 8.91
CA GLU A 123 10.62 12.29 10.30
C GLU A 123 9.69 11.43 11.14
N PHE A 124 8.53 11.06 10.60
CA PHE A 124 7.61 10.14 11.27
C PHE A 124 8.28 8.78 11.55
N LEU A 125 9.00 8.22 10.58
CA LEU A 125 9.73 6.96 10.79
C LEU A 125 10.81 7.09 11.88
N GLN A 126 11.50 8.21 11.96
CA GLN A 126 12.48 8.51 13.01
C GLN A 126 11.82 8.59 14.40
N GLU A 127 10.64 9.20 14.49
CA GLU A 127 9.87 9.31 15.74
C GLU A 127 9.36 7.93 16.19
N GLU A 128 8.80 7.14 15.27
CA GLU A 128 8.28 5.80 15.55
C GLU A 128 9.36 4.83 16.07
N LEU A 129 10.60 4.96 15.61
CA LEU A 129 11.72 4.17 16.10
C LEU A 129 11.94 4.27 17.60
N LYS A 130 11.49 5.35 18.25
CA LYS A 130 11.63 5.55 19.69
C LYS A 130 10.68 4.69 20.52
N SER A 131 9.55 4.30 19.93
CA SER A 131 8.47 3.57 20.63
C SER A 131 8.32 2.14 20.15
N SER A 132 8.30 1.90 18.84
CA SER A 132 8.04 0.57 18.29
C SER A 132 8.65 0.41 16.89
N VAL A 133 8.72 -0.85 16.42
CA VAL A 133 9.11 -1.15 15.03
C VAL A 133 7.92 -1.77 14.33
N ASN A 134 7.27 -1.00 13.48
CA ASN A 134 6.17 -1.47 12.66
C ASN A 134 6.61 -1.61 11.20
N HIS A 135 6.73 -2.82 10.71
CA HIS A 135 7.19 -3.12 9.35
C HIS A 135 6.27 -2.57 8.24
N LYS A 136 5.01 -2.25 8.55
CA LYS A 136 4.05 -1.72 7.56
C LYS A 136 4.50 -0.38 6.98
N TYR A 137 5.06 0.51 7.81
CA TYR A 137 5.47 1.84 7.37
C TYR A 137 6.61 1.83 6.33
N PRO A 138 7.75 1.17 6.57
CA PRO A 138 8.80 1.09 5.56
C PRO A 138 8.40 0.22 4.36
N TYR A 139 7.45 -0.70 4.51
CA TYR A 139 6.87 -1.42 3.38
C TYR A 139 6.12 -0.48 2.44
N ILE A 140 5.23 0.38 2.97
CA ILE A 140 4.51 1.38 2.18
C ILE A 140 5.49 2.36 1.52
N LEU A 141 6.52 2.80 2.27
CA LEU A 141 7.56 3.67 1.73
C LEU A 141 8.27 3.01 0.53
N TYR A 142 8.65 1.75 0.64
CA TYR A 142 9.26 0.97 -0.44
C TYR A 142 8.36 0.89 -1.68
N GLU A 143 7.07 0.58 -1.51
CA GLU A 143 6.12 0.54 -2.63
C GLU A 143 5.98 1.91 -3.31
N HIS A 144 5.95 2.99 -2.53
CA HIS A 144 5.97 4.35 -3.09
C HIS A 144 7.23 4.59 -3.94
N LYS A 145 8.43 4.16 -3.49
CA LYS A 145 9.66 4.32 -4.29
C LYS A 145 9.59 3.58 -5.61
N LYS A 146 9.00 2.39 -5.62
CA LYS A 146 8.76 1.64 -6.86
C LYS A 146 7.85 2.40 -7.83
N CYS A 147 6.76 2.97 -7.33
CA CYS A 147 5.85 3.77 -8.15
C CYS A 147 6.56 5.01 -8.76
N VAL A 148 7.38 5.71 -7.98
CA VAL A 148 8.16 6.85 -8.49
C VAL A 148 9.20 6.39 -9.52
N LEU A 149 9.87 5.26 -9.30
CA LEU A 149 10.80 4.70 -10.29
C LEU A 149 10.09 4.37 -11.61
N ASP A 150 8.91 3.74 -11.56
CA ASP A 150 8.10 3.46 -12.75
C ASP A 150 7.71 4.75 -13.50
N PHE A 151 7.33 5.79 -12.76
CA PHE A 151 7.08 7.11 -13.33
C PHE A 151 8.32 7.67 -14.04
N LEU A 152 9.49 7.64 -13.39
CA LEU A 152 10.73 8.14 -13.96
C LEU A 152 11.14 7.34 -15.20
N GLN A 153 10.99 6.03 -15.18
CA GLN A 153 11.28 5.17 -16.34
C GLN A 153 10.42 5.49 -17.57
N ARG A 154 9.17 5.92 -17.36
CA ARG A 154 8.23 6.25 -18.43
C ARG A 154 8.41 7.66 -18.97
N TYR A 155 8.76 8.62 -18.11
CA TYR A 155 8.63 10.05 -18.43
C TYR A 155 9.92 10.85 -18.30
N CYS A 156 10.98 10.30 -17.69
CA CYS A 156 12.28 10.93 -17.60
C CYS A 156 13.21 10.38 -18.68
N SER A 157 13.77 11.28 -19.52
CA SER A 157 14.74 10.89 -20.54
C SER A 157 16.16 10.71 -20.01
N ASN A 158 16.44 11.23 -18.81
CA ASN A 158 17.77 11.17 -18.21
C ASN A 158 18.03 9.80 -17.55
N LYS A 159 18.77 8.95 -18.24
CA LYS A 159 19.11 7.60 -17.76
C LYS A 159 19.92 7.59 -16.46
N ASN A 160 20.71 8.64 -16.20
CA ASN A 160 21.48 8.75 -14.97
C ASN A 160 20.56 8.93 -13.75
N ILE A 161 19.54 9.79 -13.85
CA ILE A 161 18.52 9.97 -12.81
C ILE A 161 17.78 8.66 -12.54
N ILE A 162 17.39 7.93 -13.58
CA ILE A 162 16.73 6.62 -13.43
C ILE A 162 17.64 5.64 -12.69
N SER A 163 18.94 5.62 -13.04
CA SER A 163 19.92 4.74 -12.38
C SER A 163 20.10 5.12 -10.91
N GLN A 164 20.23 6.40 -10.60
CA GLN A 164 20.34 6.88 -9.22
C GLN A 164 19.07 6.56 -8.41
N TYR A 165 17.88 6.69 -9.01
CA TYR A 165 16.62 6.38 -8.32
C TYR A 165 16.41 4.87 -8.10
N LYS A 166 17.00 4.01 -8.93
CA LYS A 166 17.05 2.55 -8.64
C LYS A 166 17.78 2.28 -7.34
N GLU A 167 18.89 2.98 -7.08
CA GLU A 167 19.60 2.87 -5.80
C GLU A 167 18.68 3.27 -4.61
N VAL A 168 17.85 4.31 -4.76
CA VAL A 168 16.84 4.67 -3.74
C VAL A 168 15.89 3.49 -3.46
N VAL A 169 15.41 2.80 -4.50
CA VAL A 169 14.55 1.60 -4.34
C VAL A 169 15.31 0.49 -3.63
N ASP A 170 16.55 0.22 -3.99
CA ASP A 170 17.37 -0.83 -3.38
C ASP A 170 17.62 -0.52 -1.90
N GLN A 171 17.97 0.71 -1.55
CA GLN A 171 18.17 1.15 -0.17
C GLN A 171 16.86 1.12 0.64
N SER A 172 15.71 1.42 0.03
CA SER A 172 14.40 1.27 0.67
C SER A 172 14.04 -0.21 0.94
N THR A 173 14.49 -1.11 0.06
CA THR A 173 14.37 -2.57 0.27
C THR A 173 15.17 -3.01 1.50
N VAL A 174 16.39 -2.52 1.64
CA VAL A 174 17.22 -2.79 2.83
C VAL A 174 16.53 -2.30 4.10
N LEU A 175 16.06 -1.04 4.10
CA LEU A 175 15.32 -0.48 5.25
C LEU A 175 14.09 -1.32 5.60
N LYS A 176 13.26 -1.65 4.62
CA LYS A 176 12.10 -2.54 4.81
C LYS A 176 12.49 -3.86 5.46
N ASN A 177 13.56 -4.50 4.96
CA ASN A 177 14.00 -5.80 5.47
C ASN A 177 14.55 -5.71 6.90
N MET A 178 15.18 -4.59 7.29
CA MET A 178 15.60 -4.35 8.68
C MET A 178 14.39 -4.35 9.63
N TYR A 179 13.30 -3.67 9.25
CA TYR A 179 12.07 -3.67 10.04
C TYR A 179 11.37 -5.03 10.09
N ILE A 180 11.32 -5.75 8.96
CA ILE A 180 10.77 -7.11 8.91
C ILE A 180 11.56 -8.05 9.82
N LYS A 181 12.88 -7.97 9.76
CA LYS A 181 13.79 -8.78 10.59
C LYS A 181 13.47 -8.63 12.08
N GLU A 182 13.20 -7.41 12.54
CA GLU A 182 12.89 -7.16 13.93
C GLU A 182 11.43 -7.47 14.27
N SER A 183 10.46 -6.94 13.50
CA SER A 183 9.04 -7.01 13.84
C SER A 183 8.43 -8.41 13.65
N ILE A 184 8.95 -9.21 12.71
CA ILE A 184 8.42 -10.53 12.38
C ILE A 184 9.27 -11.64 12.97
N PHE A 185 10.60 -11.52 12.86
CA PHE A 185 11.52 -12.58 13.30
C PHE A 185 12.09 -12.34 14.71
N GLY A 186 11.78 -11.21 15.36
CA GLY A 186 12.26 -10.88 16.69
C GLY A 186 13.77 -10.61 16.78
N ILE A 187 14.45 -10.47 15.65
CA ILE A 187 15.90 -10.26 15.60
C ILE A 187 16.15 -8.75 15.70
N LYS A 188 16.61 -8.30 16.87
CA LYS A 188 16.89 -6.88 17.12
C LYS A 188 17.89 -6.31 16.09
N VAL A 189 17.56 -5.15 15.58
CA VAL A 189 18.43 -4.33 14.73
C VAL A 189 18.77 -3.06 15.51
N ASP A 190 20.02 -2.65 15.47
CA ASP A 190 20.46 -1.43 16.15
C ASP A 190 19.69 -0.19 15.63
N ARG A 191 19.11 0.56 16.56
CA ARG A 191 18.28 1.75 16.27
C ARG A 191 19.05 2.84 15.56
N THR A 192 20.30 3.03 15.90
CA THR A 192 21.19 4.01 15.26
C THR A 192 21.40 3.64 13.80
N THR A 193 21.60 2.36 13.52
CA THR A 193 21.75 1.85 12.14
C THR A 193 20.49 2.11 11.31
N ILE A 194 19.31 1.84 11.89
CA ILE A 194 18.03 2.13 11.19
C ILE A 194 17.86 3.64 10.98
N ALA A 195 18.10 4.45 12.00
CA ALA A 195 17.97 5.90 11.93
C ALA A 195 18.89 6.53 10.85
N ASN A 196 20.15 6.09 10.81
CA ASN A 196 21.09 6.52 9.79
C ASN A 196 20.66 6.10 8.37
N LYS A 197 20.08 4.91 8.23
CA LYS A 197 19.53 4.43 6.95
C LYS A 197 18.35 5.27 6.49
N ILE A 198 17.44 5.66 7.41
CA ILE A 198 16.30 6.55 7.11
C ILE A 198 16.79 7.90 6.62
N GLU A 199 17.76 8.51 7.31
CA GLU A 199 18.29 9.84 6.95
C GLU A 199 19.05 9.80 5.62
N MET A 200 19.87 8.77 5.41
CA MET A 200 20.56 8.57 4.14
C MET A 200 19.58 8.44 2.97
N LEU A 201 18.54 7.63 3.13
CA LEU A 201 17.55 7.41 2.09
C LEU A 201 16.78 8.69 1.77
N LYS A 202 16.38 9.46 2.80
CA LYS A 202 15.74 10.76 2.64
C LYS A 202 16.58 11.72 1.81
N ASN A 203 17.85 11.91 2.18
CA ASN A 203 18.74 12.85 1.52
C ASN A 203 18.99 12.44 0.07
N MET A 204 19.33 11.17 -0.17
CA MET A 204 19.52 10.63 -1.52
C MET A 204 18.30 10.85 -2.42
N GLU A 205 17.12 10.58 -1.93
CA GLU A 205 15.90 10.76 -2.71
C GLU A 205 15.59 12.22 -3.00
N LEU A 206 15.69 13.08 -1.99
CA LEU A 206 15.37 14.49 -2.15
C LEU A 206 16.34 15.19 -3.12
N ASP A 207 17.62 14.85 -3.09
CA ASP A 207 18.61 15.40 -4.01
C ASP A 207 18.28 15.05 -5.46
N ILE A 208 17.89 13.80 -5.73
CA ILE A 208 17.48 13.35 -7.06
C ILE A 208 16.18 14.05 -7.49
N LEU A 209 15.15 14.04 -6.65
CA LEU A 209 13.84 14.55 -7.03
C LEU A 209 13.85 16.07 -7.21
N LYS A 210 14.58 16.83 -6.38
CA LYS A 210 14.75 18.28 -6.55
C LYS A 210 15.46 18.67 -7.85
N SER A 211 16.26 17.75 -8.43
CA SER A 211 16.94 18.01 -9.70
C SER A 211 16.03 17.90 -10.93
N ILE A 212 14.78 17.40 -10.77
CA ILE A 212 13.87 17.11 -11.88
C ILE A 212 12.51 17.81 -11.77
N ILE A 213 12.25 18.50 -10.65
CA ILE A 213 11.08 19.34 -10.40
C ILE A 213 11.47 20.79 -10.54
#